data_e84944e232073916cee9d11428018c68
#
_entry.id   e84944e232073916cee9d11428018c68
#
_cell.length_a   1.000
_cell.length_b   1.000
_cell.length_c   1.000
_cell.angle_alpha   90.00
_cell.angle_beta   90.00
_cell.angle_gamma   90.00
#
_symmetry.space_group_name_H-M   'P 1'
#
loop_
_entity.id
_entity.type
_entity.pdbx_description
1 polymer ?
#
loop_
_entity_poly.entity_id
_entity_poly.type
_entity_poly.pdbx_seq_one_letter_code
_entity_poly.pdbx_strand_id
1 'polypeptide(L)'
;MQLLSVLERDRLRLMNHYTLHTAKAMLEVTHPGHTDPSIWSNRVPELASQYDFLQYGLLSISALDMALHGVSRRKEHIILATNHYGLAVAAVRPYLTNNHPGQNPDTVGALFAFQSFVIAYAFRIQVCTEQPARSPIETIHNILVLLHRSPHSVVFQHEGSSALTPWVSLYPPPPSDPDRKLPAEIEAALDAIRRRLSAAGLPTTHATMYTSALQTLRTALLIAIEYHNTHMTYGYFPTCVTSELWTEVHVGAPVALCVLANYMVILHWRSTCVWFGTLPRDVVHATRQILSAEWHPCLAWAISETERVGGNKGPAGLL
;
A
#
# COMPACT_ATOMS: atom_id res chain seq x y z
N MET A 1 -41.07 -8.26 20.34
CA MET A 1 -40.02 -7.45 19.68
C MET A 1 -38.69 -7.82 20.36
N GLN A 2 -37.88 -8.63 19.70
CA GLN A 2 -36.57 -9.06 20.26
C GLN A 2 -35.60 -7.88 20.22
N LEU A 3 -35.05 -7.47 21.36
CA LEU A 3 -34.03 -6.43 21.44
C LEU A 3 -32.74 -6.96 20.81
N LEU A 4 -32.14 -6.19 19.90
CA LEU A 4 -30.85 -6.49 19.30
C LEU A 4 -29.79 -6.69 20.41
N SER A 5 -28.98 -7.72 20.28
CA SER A 5 -27.82 -7.94 21.14
C SER A 5 -26.80 -6.79 21.01
N VAL A 6 -25.92 -6.64 21.97
CA VAL A 6 -24.83 -5.64 21.91
C VAL A 6 -23.98 -5.82 20.65
N LEU A 7 -23.67 -7.07 20.30
CA LEU A 7 -22.89 -7.42 19.11
C LEU A 7 -23.61 -7.00 17.80
N GLU A 8 -24.92 -7.22 17.70
CA GLU A 8 -25.68 -6.81 16.51
C GLU A 8 -25.74 -5.29 16.38
N ARG A 9 -25.88 -4.57 17.48
CA ARG A 9 -25.83 -3.09 17.47
C ARG A 9 -24.46 -2.55 17.03
N ASP A 10 -23.37 -3.16 17.52
CA ASP A 10 -22.03 -2.74 17.11
C ASP A 10 -21.76 -3.05 15.63
N ARG A 11 -22.20 -4.21 15.12
CA ARG A 11 -22.13 -4.53 13.69
C ARG A 11 -22.89 -3.53 12.84
N LEU A 12 -24.13 -3.20 13.19
CA LEU A 12 -24.93 -2.20 12.48
C LEU A 12 -24.26 -0.82 12.50
N ARG A 13 -23.69 -0.43 13.64
CA ARG A 13 -22.98 0.85 13.75
C ARG A 13 -21.75 0.89 12.86
N LEU A 14 -20.95 -0.19 12.81
CA LEU A 14 -19.77 -0.28 11.94
C LEU A 14 -20.15 -0.32 10.46
N MET A 15 -21.21 -1.06 10.08
CA MET A 15 -21.71 -1.06 8.71
C MET A 15 -22.19 0.33 8.28
N ASN A 16 -22.94 1.03 9.14
CA ASN A 16 -23.36 2.39 8.86
C ASN A 16 -22.18 3.34 8.68
N HIS A 17 -21.17 3.25 9.57
CA HIS A 17 -19.95 4.04 9.46
C HIS A 17 -19.17 3.73 8.17
N TYR A 18 -19.08 2.44 7.79
CA TYR A 18 -18.48 2.03 6.53
C TYR A 18 -19.16 2.73 5.35
N THR A 19 -20.47 2.64 5.26
CA THR A 19 -21.25 3.19 4.14
C THR A 19 -21.12 4.72 4.03
N LEU A 20 -21.13 5.42 5.17
CA LEU A 20 -21.10 6.88 5.19
C LEU A 20 -19.68 7.47 5.03
N HIS A 21 -18.66 6.78 5.51
CA HIS A 21 -17.32 7.35 5.66
C HIS A 21 -16.22 6.46 5.06
N THR A 22 -16.11 5.19 5.51
CA THR A 22 -14.96 4.34 5.15
C THR A 22 -14.94 3.99 3.68
N ALA A 23 -16.09 3.69 3.06
CA ALA A 23 -16.18 3.41 1.62
C ALA A 23 -15.69 4.60 0.78
N LYS A 24 -16.01 5.83 1.21
CA LYS A 24 -15.50 7.04 0.56
C LYS A 24 -13.99 7.16 0.72
N ALA A 25 -13.45 6.91 1.92
CA ALA A 25 -12.01 6.92 2.15
C ALA A 25 -11.28 5.84 1.32
N MET A 26 -11.90 4.66 1.11
CA MET A 26 -11.39 3.63 0.20
C MET A 26 -11.40 4.11 -1.26
N LEU A 27 -12.44 4.85 -1.66
CA LEU A 27 -12.55 5.41 -3.01
C LEU A 27 -11.52 6.53 -3.26
N GLU A 28 -11.24 7.37 -2.26
CA GLU A 28 -10.20 8.42 -2.36
C GLU A 28 -8.80 7.84 -2.60
N VAL A 29 -8.62 6.57 -2.27
CA VAL A 29 -7.41 5.79 -2.55
C VAL A 29 -7.38 5.27 -3.99
N THR A 30 -8.50 5.31 -4.71
CA THR A 30 -8.65 4.80 -6.06
C THR A 30 -8.83 5.93 -7.09
N HIS A 31 -8.65 5.65 -8.36
CA HIS A 31 -8.59 6.65 -9.44
C HIS A 31 -9.94 7.35 -9.66
N PRO A 32 -10.05 8.68 -9.50
CA PRO A 32 -11.33 9.37 -9.65
C PRO A 32 -11.92 9.41 -11.07
N GLY A 33 -11.16 9.06 -12.10
CA GLY A 33 -11.58 9.21 -13.51
C GLY A 33 -12.01 7.91 -14.22
N HIS A 34 -11.63 6.74 -13.73
CA HIS A 34 -11.86 5.45 -14.42
C HIS A 34 -12.49 4.38 -13.53
N THR A 35 -12.63 4.65 -12.24
CA THR A 35 -13.19 3.69 -11.29
C THR A 35 -14.69 3.91 -11.14
N ASP A 36 -15.45 2.84 -11.18
CA ASP A 36 -16.84 2.88 -10.76
C ASP A 36 -16.90 3.25 -9.26
N PRO A 37 -17.40 4.44 -8.91
CA PRO A 37 -17.44 4.89 -7.52
C PRO A 37 -18.29 3.99 -6.63
N SER A 38 -19.12 3.13 -7.22
CA SER A 38 -19.99 2.19 -6.51
C SER A 38 -19.27 0.92 -6.03
N ILE A 39 -18.03 0.65 -6.46
CA ILE A 39 -17.30 -0.57 -6.05
C ILE A 39 -17.23 -0.68 -4.52
N TRP A 40 -16.70 0.35 -3.85
CA TRP A 40 -16.52 0.31 -2.40
C TRP A 40 -17.84 0.52 -1.64
N SER A 41 -18.76 1.31 -2.17
CA SER A 41 -20.03 1.63 -1.49
C SER A 41 -21.12 0.58 -1.69
N ASN A 42 -21.14 -0.13 -2.82
CA ASN A 42 -22.19 -1.06 -3.18
C ASN A 42 -21.66 -2.49 -3.36
N ARG A 43 -20.71 -2.69 -4.29
CA ARG A 43 -20.26 -4.04 -4.65
C ARG A 43 -19.55 -4.76 -3.51
N VAL A 44 -18.69 -4.06 -2.75
CA VAL A 44 -17.99 -4.66 -1.60
C VAL A 44 -18.94 -5.05 -0.47
N PRO A 45 -19.91 -4.22 -0.03
CA PRO A 45 -20.95 -4.64 0.92
C PRO A 45 -21.81 -5.81 0.43
N GLU A 46 -22.14 -5.85 -0.87
CA GLU A 46 -22.88 -6.97 -1.46
C GLU A 46 -22.08 -8.27 -1.34
N LEU A 47 -20.80 -8.27 -1.74
CA LEU A 47 -19.91 -9.42 -1.56
C LEU A 47 -19.73 -9.77 -0.06
N ALA A 48 -19.62 -8.77 0.81
CA ALA A 48 -19.48 -8.99 2.26
C ALA A 48 -20.71 -9.67 2.88
N SER A 49 -21.88 -9.59 2.24
CA SER A 49 -23.07 -10.35 2.67
C SER A 49 -22.97 -11.85 2.37
N GLN A 50 -22.07 -12.25 1.48
CA GLN A 50 -21.88 -13.64 1.03
C GLN A 50 -20.59 -14.28 1.58
N TYR A 51 -19.58 -13.46 1.94
CA TYR A 51 -18.26 -13.92 2.37
C TYR A 51 -17.93 -13.36 3.77
N ASP A 52 -17.94 -14.23 4.78
CA ASP A 52 -17.67 -13.86 6.18
C ASP A 52 -16.32 -13.16 6.35
N PHE A 53 -15.26 -13.61 5.66
CA PHE A 53 -13.95 -13.00 5.75
C PHE A 53 -13.97 -11.55 5.28
N LEU A 54 -14.74 -11.24 4.24
CA LEU A 54 -14.88 -9.88 3.74
C LEU A 54 -15.74 -9.03 4.67
N GLN A 55 -16.81 -9.59 5.22
CA GLN A 55 -17.64 -8.92 6.22
C GLN A 55 -16.82 -8.50 7.43
N TYR A 56 -16.06 -9.44 8.02
CA TYR A 56 -15.19 -9.11 9.15
C TYR A 56 -14.09 -8.13 8.79
N GLY A 57 -13.50 -8.22 7.59
CA GLY A 57 -12.52 -7.25 7.09
C GLY A 57 -13.11 -5.83 7.00
N LEU A 58 -14.31 -5.71 6.46
CA LEU A 58 -15.05 -4.45 6.36
C LEU A 58 -15.34 -3.85 7.75
N LEU A 59 -15.81 -4.66 8.69
CA LEU A 59 -16.07 -4.22 10.07
C LEU A 59 -14.77 -3.79 10.78
N SER A 60 -13.67 -4.50 10.53
CA SER A 60 -12.35 -4.17 11.07
C SER A 60 -11.87 -2.79 10.60
N ILE A 61 -11.87 -2.54 9.29
CA ILE A 61 -11.39 -1.28 8.75
C ILE A 61 -12.28 -0.10 9.14
N SER A 62 -13.59 -0.33 9.25
CA SER A 62 -14.55 0.64 9.74
C SER A 62 -14.29 1.03 11.21
N ALA A 63 -13.98 0.05 12.06
CA ALA A 63 -13.63 0.30 13.45
C ALA A 63 -12.32 1.10 13.58
N LEU A 64 -11.29 0.81 12.76
CA LEU A 64 -10.07 1.62 12.72
C LEU A 64 -10.32 3.05 12.24
N ASP A 65 -11.19 3.22 11.26
CA ASP A 65 -11.57 4.54 10.77
C ASP A 65 -12.24 5.36 11.89
N MET A 66 -13.13 4.75 12.66
CA MET A 66 -13.72 5.38 13.85
C MET A 66 -12.66 5.70 14.93
N ALA A 67 -11.62 4.86 15.09
CA ALA A 67 -10.54 5.12 16.03
C ALA A 67 -9.68 6.33 15.63
N LEU A 68 -9.53 6.59 14.35
CA LEU A 68 -8.77 7.73 13.83
C LEU A 68 -9.53 9.06 14.00
N HIS A 69 -10.85 9.05 13.80
CA HIS A 69 -11.66 10.27 13.82
C HIS A 69 -12.31 10.56 15.19
N GLY A 70 -12.37 9.56 16.10
CA GLY A 70 -13.06 9.65 17.38
C GLY A 70 -12.12 9.53 18.57
N VAL A 71 -11.87 10.65 19.30
CA VAL A 71 -10.96 10.66 20.45
C VAL A 71 -11.52 9.88 21.65
N SER A 72 -12.84 9.94 21.90
CA SER A 72 -13.44 9.49 23.14
C SER A 72 -13.52 7.96 23.34
N ARG A 73 -13.40 7.14 22.30
CA ARG A 73 -13.50 5.66 22.38
C ARG A 73 -12.42 4.97 21.53
N ARG A 74 -11.30 5.63 21.31
CA ARG A 74 -10.23 5.15 20.44
C ARG A 74 -9.76 3.73 20.78
N LYS A 75 -9.45 3.47 22.05
CA LYS A 75 -8.99 2.14 22.51
C LYS A 75 -10.02 1.04 22.25
N GLU A 76 -11.30 1.31 22.51
CA GLU A 76 -12.39 0.34 22.27
C GLU A 76 -12.50 0.02 20.77
N HIS A 77 -12.42 1.02 19.92
CA HIS A 77 -12.46 0.83 18.48
C HIS A 77 -11.25 0.06 17.95
N ILE A 78 -10.04 0.28 18.49
CA ILE A 78 -8.84 -0.49 18.15
C ILE A 78 -9.01 -1.97 18.54
N ILE A 79 -9.51 -2.25 19.74
CA ILE A 79 -9.78 -3.63 20.18
C ILE A 79 -10.81 -4.29 19.27
N LEU A 80 -11.89 -3.60 18.96
CA LEU A 80 -12.94 -4.10 18.09
C LEU A 80 -12.41 -4.37 16.67
N ALA A 81 -11.58 -3.49 16.13
CA ALA A 81 -10.92 -3.66 14.85
C ALA A 81 -10.01 -4.90 14.84
N THR A 82 -9.20 -5.06 15.86
CA THR A 82 -8.27 -6.20 15.99
C THR A 82 -9.02 -7.53 16.10
N ASN A 83 -10.11 -7.56 16.86
CA ASN A 83 -10.95 -8.75 16.98
C ASN A 83 -11.59 -9.14 15.63
N HIS A 84 -12.18 -8.18 14.93
CA HIS A 84 -12.75 -8.43 13.61
C HIS A 84 -11.67 -8.84 12.60
N TYR A 85 -10.48 -8.23 12.64
CA TYR A 85 -9.36 -8.63 11.79
C TYR A 85 -8.95 -10.09 12.03
N GLY A 86 -8.84 -10.52 13.30
CA GLY A 86 -8.55 -11.90 13.64
C GLY A 86 -9.59 -12.88 13.09
N LEU A 87 -10.89 -12.55 13.20
CA LEU A 87 -11.98 -13.34 12.62
C LEU A 87 -11.89 -13.40 11.09
N ALA A 88 -11.60 -12.29 10.45
CA ALA A 88 -11.44 -12.20 9.00
C ALA A 88 -10.30 -13.10 8.50
N VAL A 89 -9.12 -13.04 9.15
CA VAL A 89 -7.96 -13.88 8.83
C VAL A 89 -8.27 -15.38 9.03
N ALA A 90 -9.01 -15.72 10.07
CA ALA A 90 -9.45 -17.12 10.27
C ALA A 90 -10.41 -17.58 9.17
N ALA A 91 -11.39 -16.74 8.81
CA ALA A 91 -12.43 -17.08 7.84
C ALA A 91 -11.91 -17.15 6.38
N VAL A 92 -10.82 -16.44 6.04
CA VAL A 92 -10.27 -16.46 4.66
C VAL A 92 -9.45 -17.72 4.36
N ARG A 93 -8.92 -18.40 5.37
CA ARG A 93 -8.00 -19.56 5.19
C ARG A 93 -8.51 -20.64 4.22
N PRO A 94 -9.79 -21.09 4.29
CA PRO A 94 -10.30 -22.11 3.35
C PRO A 94 -10.24 -21.67 1.88
N TYR A 95 -10.36 -20.38 1.62
CA TYR A 95 -10.31 -19.82 0.27
C TYR A 95 -8.88 -19.70 -0.29
N LEU A 96 -7.88 -19.63 0.58
CA LEU A 96 -6.46 -19.58 0.19
C LEU A 96 -5.87 -20.97 -0.08
N THR A 97 -6.42 -22.02 0.54
CA THR A 97 -5.93 -23.40 0.40
C THR A 97 -6.54 -24.13 -0.80
N ASN A 98 -7.69 -23.71 -1.27
CA ASN A 98 -8.32 -24.28 -2.46
C ASN A 98 -7.62 -23.76 -3.73
N ASN A 99 -6.91 -24.66 -4.42
CA ASN A 99 -6.06 -24.38 -5.59
C ASN A 99 -6.80 -23.83 -6.83
N HIS A 100 -8.06 -23.42 -6.74
CA HIS A 100 -8.85 -22.89 -7.86
C HIS A 100 -9.67 -21.63 -7.48
N PRO A 101 -9.05 -20.54 -7.01
CA PRO A 101 -9.80 -19.28 -6.77
C PRO A 101 -10.31 -18.64 -8.08
N GLY A 102 -9.86 -19.12 -9.25
CA GLY A 102 -10.12 -18.50 -10.55
C GLY A 102 -11.46 -18.85 -11.23
N GLN A 103 -12.31 -19.69 -10.62
CA GLN A 103 -13.54 -20.13 -11.28
C GLN A 103 -14.77 -19.25 -10.97
N ASN A 104 -14.80 -18.55 -9.84
CA ASN A 104 -15.91 -17.67 -9.47
C ASN A 104 -15.46 -16.21 -9.38
N PRO A 105 -15.93 -15.32 -10.30
CA PRO A 105 -15.59 -13.91 -10.29
C PRO A 105 -15.88 -13.20 -8.95
N ASP A 106 -16.92 -13.61 -8.24
CA ASP A 106 -17.30 -13.02 -6.96
C ASP A 106 -16.32 -13.40 -5.86
N THR A 107 -15.84 -14.64 -5.84
CA THR A 107 -14.78 -15.07 -4.90
C THR A 107 -13.48 -14.29 -5.14
N VAL A 108 -13.09 -14.13 -6.42
CA VAL A 108 -11.91 -13.36 -6.79
C VAL A 108 -12.06 -11.90 -6.36
N GLY A 109 -13.21 -11.29 -6.63
CA GLY A 109 -13.51 -9.92 -6.21
C GLY A 109 -13.52 -9.75 -4.69
N ALA A 110 -14.10 -10.71 -3.96
CA ALA A 110 -14.12 -10.71 -2.50
C ALA A 110 -12.70 -10.82 -1.89
N LEU A 111 -11.86 -11.70 -2.45
CA LEU A 111 -10.46 -11.84 -2.02
C LEU A 111 -9.65 -10.56 -2.32
N PHE A 112 -9.88 -9.94 -3.47
CA PHE A 112 -9.23 -8.68 -3.83
C PHE A 112 -9.62 -7.55 -2.86
N ALA A 113 -10.92 -7.38 -2.60
CA ALA A 113 -11.41 -6.37 -1.65
C ALA A 113 -10.88 -6.64 -0.23
N PHE A 114 -10.88 -7.89 0.21
CA PHE A 114 -10.33 -8.27 1.50
C PHE A 114 -8.84 -7.94 1.62
N GLN A 115 -8.04 -8.25 0.60
CA GLN A 115 -6.62 -7.91 0.60
C GLN A 115 -6.40 -6.40 0.67
N SER A 116 -7.24 -5.61 0.01
CA SER A 116 -7.20 -4.14 0.13
C SER A 116 -7.45 -3.70 1.57
N PHE A 117 -8.38 -4.34 2.28
CA PHE A 117 -8.61 -4.09 3.71
C PHE A 117 -7.45 -4.51 4.58
N VAL A 118 -6.78 -5.63 4.27
CA VAL A 118 -5.58 -6.09 5.00
C VAL A 118 -4.46 -5.05 4.90
N ILE A 119 -4.21 -4.53 3.71
CA ILE A 119 -3.20 -3.49 3.48
C ILE A 119 -3.57 -2.20 4.21
N ALA A 120 -4.83 -1.76 4.07
CA ALA A 120 -5.34 -0.59 4.76
C ALA A 120 -5.25 -0.74 6.29
N TYR A 121 -5.59 -1.92 6.83
CA TYR A 121 -5.45 -2.23 8.26
C TYR A 121 -3.99 -2.13 8.70
N ALA A 122 -3.07 -2.74 7.95
CA ALA A 122 -1.65 -2.77 8.28
C ALA A 122 -1.02 -1.36 8.38
N PHE A 123 -1.41 -0.44 7.51
CA PHE A 123 -1.00 0.96 7.60
C PHE A 123 -1.70 1.70 8.75
N ARG A 124 -3.02 1.60 8.83
CA ARG A 124 -3.82 2.37 9.80
C ARG A 124 -3.56 1.99 11.25
N ILE A 125 -3.34 0.71 11.53
CA ILE A 125 -3.06 0.27 12.89
C ILE A 125 -1.79 0.92 13.46
N GLN A 126 -0.78 1.19 12.62
CA GLN A 126 0.45 1.89 13.04
C GLN A 126 0.15 3.33 13.49
N VAL A 127 -0.77 4.01 12.80
CA VAL A 127 -1.20 5.37 13.19
C VAL A 127 -2.07 5.35 14.44
N CYS A 128 -2.84 4.29 14.65
CA CYS A 128 -3.73 4.13 15.81
C CYS A 128 -2.98 3.75 17.09
N THR A 129 -1.95 2.92 16.97
CA THR A 129 -1.16 2.44 18.11
C THR A 129 0.09 3.31 18.21
N GLU A 130 0.17 4.18 19.20
CA GLU A 130 1.34 5.03 19.47
C GLU A 130 2.58 4.24 19.93
N GLN A 131 2.70 2.98 19.53
CA GLN A 131 3.78 2.11 19.98
C GLN A 131 4.95 2.15 19.00
N PRO A 132 6.12 2.68 19.40
CA PRO A 132 7.37 2.54 18.66
C PRO A 132 7.96 1.13 18.86
N ALA A 133 7.16 0.06 18.75
CA ALA A 133 7.60 -1.29 19.08
C ALA A 133 8.49 -1.93 18.00
N ARG A 134 8.53 -1.35 16.80
CA ARG A 134 9.33 -1.88 15.67
C ARG A 134 10.06 -0.77 14.94
N SER A 135 11.18 -1.12 14.32
CA SER A 135 11.85 -0.23 13.37
C SER A 135 10.89 0.21 12.27
N PRO A 136 10.86 1.51 11.86
CA PRO A 136 10.09 1.96 10.71
C PRO A 136 10.36 1.13 9.45
N ILE A 137 11.61 0.72 9.23
CA ILE A 137 12.03 -0.14 8.11
C ILE A 137 11.41 -1.52 8.21
N GLU A 138 11.43 -2.15 9.38
CA GLU A 138 10.78 -3.45 9.60
C GLU A 138 9.26 -3.36 9.40
N THR A 139 8.65 -2.31 9.90
CA THR A 139 7.21 -2.07 9.76
C THR A 139 6.82 -1.98 8.29
N ILE A 140 7.47 -1.11 7.53
CA ILE A 140 7.15 -0.93 6.10
C ILE A 140 7.50 -2.18 5.29
N HIS A 141 8.62 -2.85 5.58
CA HIS A 141 8.99 -4.11 4.95
C HIS A 141 7.87 -5.14 5.06
N ASN A 142 7.35 -5.37 6.27
CA ASN A 142 6.27 -6.34 6.50
C ASN A 142 5.00 -5.98 5.71
N ILE A 143 4.63 -4.70 5.64
CA ILE A 143 3.47 -4.25 4.85
C ILE A 143 3.71 -4.46 3.35
N LEU A 144 4.90 -4.13 2.84
CA LEU A 144 5.21 -4.26 1.42
C LEU A 144 5.34 -5.72 0.98
N VAL A 145 5.83 -6.61 1.85
CA VAL A 145 5.82 -8.06 1.60
C VAL A 145 4.40 -8.61 1.54
N LEU A 146 3.48 -8.13 2.39
CA LEU A 146 2.06 -8.48 2.29
C LEU A 146 1.48 -8.04 0.94
N LEU A 147 1.79 -6.82 0.51
CA LEU A 147 1.35 -6.30 -0.78
C LEU A 147 1.97 -7.07 -1.95
N HIS A 148 3.24 -7.40 -1.89
CA HIS A 148 3.95 -8.20 -2.90
C HIS A 148 3.33 -9.59 -3.09
N ARG A 149 2.94 -10.25 -1.99
CA ARG A 149 2.35 -11.59 -2.00
C ARG A 149 0.83 -11.60 -2.24
N SER A 150 0.25 -10.45 -2.48
CA SER A 150 -1.20 -10.33 -2.59
C SER A 150 -1.71 -10.66 -4.01
N PRO A 151 -3.01 -10.99 -4.17
CA PRO A 151 -3.64 -11.08 -5.48
C PRO A 151 -3.54 -9.80 -6.32
N HIS A 152 -3.22 -8.66 -5.71
CA HIS A 152 -2.93 -7.43 -6.43
C HIS A 152 -1.75 -7.58 -7.42
N SER A 153 -0.76 -8.42 -7.11
CA SER A 153 0.35 -8.71 -8.02
C SER A 153 -0.12 -9.35 -9.32
N VAL A 154 -1.20 -10.15 -9.27
CA VAL A 154 -1.79 -10.80 -10.44
C VAL A 154 -2.40 -9.79 -11.41
N VAL A 155 -2.96 -8.68 -10.89
CA VAL A 155 -3.56 -7.62 -11.72
C VAL A 155 -2.51 -6.94 -12.61
N PHE A 156 -1.29 -6.75 -12.11
CA PHE A 156 -0.20 -6.14 -12.89
C PHE A 156 0.50 -7.13 -13.83
N GLN A 157 0.33 -8.43 -13.62
CA GLN A 157 1.04 -9.48 -14.38
C GLN A 157 0.18 -10.13 -15.47
N HIS A 158 -1.16 -10.01 -15.37
CA HIS A 158 -2.10 -10.70 -16.27
C HIS A 158 -3.07 -9.70 -16.91
N GLU A 159 -2.70 -9.17 -18.05
CA GLU A 159 -3.64 -8.51 -18.95
C GLU A 159 -4.64 -9.56 -19.48
N GLY A 160 -5.94 -9.41 -19.17
CA GLY A 160 -6.99 -10.17 -19.83
C GLY A 160 -7.89 -11.07 -18.99
N SER A 161 -7.77 -11.11 -17.67
CA SER A 161 -8.73 -11.84 -16.82
C SER A 161 -10.04 -11.04 -16.68
N SER A 162 -11.12 -11.51 -17.36
CA SER A 162 -12.44 -10.88 -17.30
C SER A 162 -13.02 -10.78 -15.88
N ALA A 163 -12.64 -11.69 -14.99
CA ALA A 163 -13.05 -11.71 -13.59
C ALA A 163 -12.49 -10.52 -12.77
N LEU A 164 -11.34 -10.00 -13.17
CA LEU A 164 -10.65 -8.88 -12.51
C LEU A 164 -10.98 -7.52 -13.15
N THR A 165 -11.72 -7.47 -14.26
CA THR A 165 -11.97 -6.24 -15.00
C THR A 165 -12.48 -5.07 -14.13
N PRO A 166 -13.44 -5.24 -13.20
CA PRO A 166 -13.88 -4.15 -12.32
C PRO A 166 -12.77 -3.65 -11.40
N TRP A 167 -11.86 -4.52 -10.98
CA TRP A 167 -10.79 -4.23 -10.02
C TRP A 167 -9.53 -3.69 -10.69
N VAL A 168 -9.29 -4.04 -11.96
CA VAL A 168 -8.18 -3.50 -12.76
C VAL A 168 -8.31 -1.99 -12.91
N SER A 169 -9.54 -1.46 -13.02
CA SER A 169 -9.78 -0.02 -13.12
C SER A 169 -9.33 0.77 -11.88
N LEU A 170 -9.06 0.10 -10.76
CA LEU A 170 -8.51 0.73 -9.55
C LEU A 170 -7.03 1.08 -9.68
N TYR A 171 -6.33 0.48 -10.63
CA TYR A 171 -4.90 0.70 -10.84
C TYR A 171 -4.63 1.64 -12.00
N PRO A 172 -3.59 2.46 -11.90
CA PRO A 172 -3.19 3.29 -13.02
C PRO A 172 -2.70 2.40 -14.17
N PRO A 173 -2.97 2.78 -15.42
CA PRO A 173 -2.37 2.12 -16.57
C PRO A 173 -0.84 2.31 -16.56
N PRO A 174 -0.11 1.55 -17.40
CA PRO A 174 1.31 1.81 -17.64
C PRO A 174 1.53 3.27 -18.05
N PRO A 175 2.73 3.83 -17.83
CA PRO A 175 3.01 5.21 -18.26
C PRO A 175 2.84 5.33 -19.76
N SER A 176 2.25 6.44 -20.22
CA SER A 176 1.98 6.70 -21.64
C SER A 176 3.26 6.76 -22.48
N ASP A 177 4.36 7.24 -21.90
CA ASP A 177 5.71 7.26 -22.46
C ASP A 177 6.71 6.68 -21.44
N PRO A 178 7.07 5.38 -21.56
CA PRO A 178 8.03 4.73 -20.66
C PRO A 178 9.44 5.36 -20.72
N ASP A 179 9.80 5.98 -21.84
CA ASP A 179 11.11 6.60 -22.07
C ASP A 179 11.16 8.07 -21.66
N ARG A 180 10.03 8.65 -21.27
CA ARG A 180 9.96 10.01 -20.75
C ARG A 180 11.01 10.24 -19.67
N LYS A 181 11.75 11.34 -19.78
CA LYS A 181 12.72 11.74 -18.73
C LYS A 181 11.98 12.18 -17.47
N LEU A 182 12.44 11.65 -16.36
CA LEU A 182 12.04 12.14 -15.03
C LEU A 182 12.69 13.53 -14.78
N PRO A 183 12.14 14.32 -13.84
CA PRO A 183 12.79 15.53 -13.33
C PRO A 183 14.25 15.28 -12.97
N ALA A 184 15.12 16.27 -13.23
CA ALA A 184 16.57 16.12 -13.12
C ALA A 184 17.04 15.66 -11.73
N GLU A 185 16.35 16.09 -10.68
CA GLU A 185 16.64 15.71 -9.28
C GLU A 185 16.35 14.22 -9.02
N ILE A 186 15.30 13.68 -9.63
CA ILE A 186 14.94 12.26 -9.52
C ILE A 186 15.93 11.40 -10.31
N GLU A 187 16.25 11.80 -11.56
CA GLU A 187 17.27 11.08 -12.36
C GLU A 187 18.63 11.10 -11.63
N ALA A 188 19.02 12.25 -11.06
CA ALA A 188 20.27 12.35 -10.29
C ALA A 188 20.30 11.40 -9.07
N ALA A 189 19.18 11.22 -8.38
CA ALA A 189 19.06 10.28 -7.25
C ALA A 189 19.20 8.82 -7.72
N LEU A 190 18.48 8.44 -8.79
CA LEU A 190 18.59 7.11 -9.38
C LEU A 190 20.01 6.83 -9.90
N ASP A 191 20.65 7.82 -10.53
CA ASP A 191 22.02 7.69 -11.01
C ASP A 191 23.05 7.60 -9.88
N ALA A 192 22.81 8.24 -8.75
CA ALA A 192 23.64 8.08 -7.56
C ALA A 192 23.62 6.61 -7.08
N ILE A 193 22.43 5.97 -7.06
CA ILE A 193 22.31 4.55 -6.69
C ILE A 193 22.99 3.66 -7.75
N ARG A 194 22.78 3.93 -9.05
CA ARG A 194 23.43 3.17 -10.14
C ARG A 194 24.96 3.23 -10.06
N ARG A 195 25.53 4.40 -9.79
CA ARG A 195 27.00 4.54 -9.61
C ARG A 195 27.50 3.75 -8.42
N ARG A 196 26.79 3.75 -7.29
CA ARG A 196 27.15 2.96 -6.13
C ARG A 196 27.03 1.47 -6.40
N LEU A 197 25.96 1.04 -7.07
CA LEU A 197 25.76 -0.34 -7.49
C LEU A 197 26.92 -0.83 -8.36
N SER A 198 27.36 -0.03 -9.34
CA SER A 198 28.48 -0.37 -10.23
C SER A 198 29.81 -0.44 -9.48
N ALA A 199 30.02 0.39 -8.45
CA ALA A 199 31.23 0.43 -7.64
C ALA A 199 31.30 -0.70 -6.59
N ALA A 200 30.14 -1.31 -6.25
CA ALA A 200 30.06 -2.29 -5.16
C ALA A 200 30.63 -3.68 -5.52
N GLY A 201 30.93 -3.95 -6.80
CA GLY A 201 31.53 -5.23 -7.23
C GLY A 201 30.65 -6.46 -6.92
N LEU A 202 29.33 -6.30 -6.93
CA LEU A 202 28.39 -7.36 -6.57
C LEU A 202 28.38 -8.50 -7.60
N PRO A 203 28.01 -9.73 -7.19
CA PRO A 203 27.75 -10.82 -8.12
C PRO A 203 26.71 -10.42 -9.18
N THR A 204 26.85 -10.93 -10.40
CA THR A 204 26.01 -10.58 -11.54
C THR A 204 24.51 -10.72 -11.25
N THR A 205 24.12 -11.77 -10.50
CA THR A 205 22.73 -12.02 -10.10
C THR A 205 22.14 -10.89 -9.25
N HIS A 206 22.90 -10.43 -8.24
CA HIS A 206 22.48 -9.29 -7.40
C HIS A 206 22.48 -7.97 -8.19
N ALA A 207 23.50 -7.76 -9.03
CA ALA A 207 23.55 -6.57 -9.87
C ALA A 207 22.35 -6.49 -10.84
N THR A 208 21.95 -7.61 -11.44
CA THR A 208 20.79 -7.71 -12.32
C THR A 208 19.49 -7.44 -11.55
N MET A 209 19.32 -8.05 -10.37
CA MET A 209 18.14 -7.83 -9.51
C MET A 209 17.99 -6.35 -9.12
N TYR A 210 19.07 -5.69 -8.68
CA TYR A 210 19.01 -4.28 -8.31
C TYR A 210 18.77 -3.36 -9.53
N THR A 211 19.34 -3.70 -10.69
CA THR A 211 19.09 -2.95 -11.92
C THR A 211 17.64 -3.04 -12.33
N SER A 212 17.03 -4.23 -12.24
CA SER A 212 15.61 -4.44 -12.46
C SER A 212 14.75 -3.67 -11.46
N ALA A 213 15.11 -3.70 -10.17
CA ALA A 213 14.40 -2.96 -9.13
C ALA A 213 14.46 -1.44 -9.34
N LEU A 214 15.59 -0.89 -9.79
CA LEU A 214 15.73 0.52 -10.14
C LEU A 214 14.91 0.90 -11.38
N GLN A 215 14.82 0.02 -12.36
CA GLN A 215 13.94 0.24 -13.52
C GLN A 215 12.46 0.23 -13.10
N THR A 216 12.07 -0.70 -12.25
CA THR A 216 10.70 -0.76 -11.68
C THR A 216 10.39 0.49 -10.86
N LEU A 217 11.34 0.98 -10.05
CA LEU A 217 11.19 2.22 -9.29
C LEU A 217 11.04 3.42 -10.22
N ARG A 218 11.84 3.50 -11.29
CA ARG A 218 11.72 4.55 -12.30
C ARG A 218 10.32 4.58 -12.93
N THR A 219 9.82 3.40 -13.32
CA THR A 219 8.46 3.26 -13.86
C THR A 219 7.40 3.68 -12.83
N ALA A 220 7.54 3.25 -11.57
CA ALA A 220 6.63 3.64 -10.50
C ALA A 220 6.59 5.17 -10.27
N LEU A 221 7.74 5.83 -10.37
CA LEU A 221 7.84 7.30 -10.29
C LEU A 221 7.17 8.00 -11.47
N LEU A 222 7.36 7.50 -12.71
CA LEU A 222 6.64 7.99 -13.88
C LEU A 222 5.12 7.87 -13.69
N ILE A 223 4.65 6.71 -13.28
CA ILE A 223 3.24 6.46 -12.97
C ILE A 223 2.74 7.43 -11.89
N ALA A 224 3.49 7.60 -10.81
CA ALA A 224 3.11 8.49 -9.72
C ALA A 224 3.05 9.98 -10.12
N ILE A 225 3.87 10.39 -11.08
CA ILE A 225 3.89 11.74 -11.65
C ILE A 225 2.74 11.91 -12.63
N GLU A 226 2.57 10.99 -13.57
CA GLU A 226 1.56 11.06 -14.62
C GLU A 226 0.13 10.97 -14.04
N TYR A 227 -0.04 10.06 -13.09
CA TYR A 227 -1.33 9.81 -12.43
C TYR A 227 -1.34 10.37 -11.00
N HIS A 228 -0.88 11.61 -10.82
CA HIS A 228 -0.72 12.24 -9.50
C HIS A 228 -2.02 12.32 -8.68
N ASN A 229 -3.18 12.21 -9.31
CA ASN A 229 -4.49 12.15 -8.64
C ASN A 229 -4.93 10.73 -8.26
N THR A 230 -4.09 9.72 -8.52
CA THR A 230 -4.41 8.31 -8.33
C THR A 230 -3.64 7.74 -7.15
N HIS A 231 -4.33 7.26 -6.13
CA HIS A 231 -3.68 6.77 -4.91
C HIS A 231 -3.09 5.36 -5.05
N MET A 232 -3.65 4.50 -5.92
CA MET A 232 -3.14 3.13 -6.12
C MET A 232 -1.78 3.06 -6.83
N THR A 233 -1.19 4.21 -7.21
CA THR A 233 0.18 4.27 -7.77
C THR A 233 1.22 3.66 -6.84
N TYR A 234 0.98 3.66 -5.53
CA TYR A 234 1.87 3.05 -4.54
C TYR A 234 1.98 1.53 -4.67
N GLY A 235 0.99 0.86 -5.24
CA GLY A 235 0.97 -0.59 -5.37
C GLY A 235 1.90 -1.14 -6.45
N TYR A 236 2.22 -0.36 -7.47
CA TYR A 236 2.98 -0.84 -8.62
C TYR A 236 4.37 -1.37 -8.25
N PHE A 237 5.18 -0.56 -7.57
CA PHE A 237 6.55 -0.96 -7.24
C PHE A 237 6.61 -2.26 -6.42
N PRO A 238 5.93 -2.39 -5.27
CA PRO A 238 6.06 -3.59 -4.43
C PRO A 238 5.51 -4.86 -5.09
N THR A 239 4.60 -4.76 -6.04
CA THR A 239 4.05 -5.93 -6.74
C THR A 239 4.87 -6.36 -7.94
N CYS A 240 5.66 -5.47 -8.54
CA CYS A 240 6.45 -5.74 -9.75
C CYS A 240 7.92 -6.07 -9.48
N VAL A 241 8.46 -5.79 -8.29
CA VAL A 241 9.82 -6.20 -7.91
C VAL A 241 9.86 -7.67 -7.54
N THR A 242 11.06 -8.27 -7.56
CA THR A 242 11.25 -9.68 -7.19
C THR A 242 11.29 -9.85 -5.67
N SER A 243 11.01 -11.06 -5.19
CA SER A 243 11.02 -11.41 -3.75
C SER A 243 12.40 -11.23 -3.10
N GLU A 244 13.47 -11.40 -3.90
CA GLU A 244 14.86 -11.25 -3.46
C GLU A 244 15.13 -9.83 -2.97
N LEU A 245 14.52 -8.80 -3.59
CA LEU A 245 14.67 -7.43 -3.12
C LEU A 245 14.20 -7.28 -1.68
N TRP A 246 13.08 -7.91 -1.32
CA TRP A 246 12.55 -7.85 0.04
C TRP A 246 13.44 -8.57 1.04
N THR A 247 14.10 -9.64 0.62
CA THR A 247 15.14 -10.31 1.43
C THR A 247 16.32 -9.38 1.69
N GLU A 248 16.78 -8.67 0.67
CA GLU A 248 17.87 -7.68 0.79
C GLU A 248 17.48 -6.48 1.67
N VAL A 249 16.24 -6.01 1.60
CA VAL A 249 15.71 -4.99 2.52
C VAL A 249 15.72 -5.50 3.97
N HIS A 250 15.31 -6.75 4.18
CA HIS A 250 15.25 -7.37 5.51
C HIS A 250 16.62 -7.46 6.16
N VAL A 251 17.65 -7.84 5.40
CA VAL A 251 19.03 -7.93 5.91
C VAL A 251 19.73 -6.56 5.98
N GLY A 252 19.08 -5.49 5.53
CA GLY A 252 19.64 -4.14 5.61
C GLY A 252 20.68 -3.82 4.53
N ALA A 253 20.63 -4.49 3.39
CA ALA A 253 21.58 -4.25 2.29
C ALA A 253 21.50 -2.79 1.80
N PRO A 254 22.64 -2.07 1.70
CA PRO A 254 22.63 -0.62 1.45
C PRO A 254 21.92 -0.21 0.15
N VAL A 255 22.10 -0.94 -0.94
CA VAL A 255 21.42 -0.65 -2.22
C VAL A 255 19.91 -0.83 -2.07
N ALA A 256 19.46 -1.91 -1.42
CA ALA A 256 18.04 -2.18 -1.20
C ALA A 256 17.38 -1.09 -0.35
N LEU A 257 18.07 -0.65 0.71
CA LEU A 257 17.59 0.44 1.57
C LEU A 257 17.52 1.78 0.83
N CYS A 258 18.47 2.08 -0.08
CA CYS A 258 18.40 3.28 -0.92
C CYS A 258 17.22 3.22 -1.91
N VAL A 259 16.97 2.06 -2.52
CA VAL A 259 15.79 1.83 -3.38
C VAL A 259 14.51 2.03 -2.59
N LEU A 260 14.40 1.41 -1.41
CA LEU A 260 13.25 1.56 -0.50
C LEU A 260 13.02 3.02 -0.12
N ALA A 261 14.06 3.74 0.30
CA ALA A 261 13.93 5.14 0.72
C ALA A 261 13.41 6.04 -0.41
N ASN A 262 13.87 5.84 -1.64
CA ASN A 262 13.37 6.60 -2.80
C ASN A 262 11.93 6.20 -3.16
N TYR A 263 11.54 4.93 -2.97
CA TYR A 263 10.14 4.52 -3.11
C TYR A 263 9.23 5.16 -2.04
N MET A 264 9.72 5.41 -0.82
CA MET A 264 8.94 6.07 0.24
C MET A 264 8.44 7.45 -0.17
N VAL A 265 9.08 8.11 -1.13
CA VAL A 265 8.61 9.41 -1.66
C VAL A 265 7.24 9.26 -2.32
N ILE A 266 6.98 8.16 -3.04
CA ILE A 266 5.67 7.88 -3.65
C ILE A 266 4.58 7.78 -2.57
N LEU A 267 4.87 7.10 -1.46
CA LEU A 267 3.96 7.03 -0.32
C LEU A 267 3.79 8.38 0.37
N HIS A 268 4.88 9.15 0.49
CA HIS A 268 4.85 10.48 1.10
C HIS A 268 4.00 11.47 0.29
N TRP A 269 4.07 11.45 -1.04
CA TRP A 269 3.20 12.26 -1.89
C TRP A 269 1.70 11.93 -1.71
N ARG A 270 1.40 10.77 -1.14
CA ARG A 270 0.05 10.31 -0.79
C ARG A 270 -0.26 10.41 0.70
N SER A 271 0.60 11.04 1.49
CA SER A 271 0.44 11.15 2.94
C SER A 271 -0.75 12.01 3.39
N THR A 272 -1.39 12.75 2.47
CA THR A 272 -2.71 13.35 2.70
C THR A 272 -3.79 12.28 2.90
N CYS A 273 -3.58 11.05 2.40
CA CYS A 273 -4.31 9.89 2.87
C CYS A 273 -3.91 9.61 4.31
N VAL A 274 -4.89 9.61 5.21
CA VAL A 274 -4.74 9.30 6.65
C VAL A 274 -4.06 7.94 6.91
N TRP A 275 -3.78 7.14 5.86
CA TRP A 275 -3.31 5.78 5.96
C TRP A 275 -1.82 5.65 6.20
N PHE A 276 -1.00 6.50 5.61
CA PHE A 276 0.46 6.37 5.67
C PHE A 276 1.08 7.13 6.84
N GLY A 277 0.41 8.18 7.34
CA GLY A 277 0.91 9.02 8.42
C GLY A 277 2.33 9.52 8.15
N THR A 278 3.18 9.46 9.18
CA THR A 278 4.59 9.85 9.09
C THR A 278 5.52 8.71 8.66
N LEU A 279 5.00 7.48 8.54
CA LEU A 279 5.81 6.29 8.30
C LEU A 279 6.78 6.40 7.11
N PRO A 280 6.40 6.95 5.94
CA PRO A 280 7.34 7.12 4.82
C PRO A 280 8.55 7.97 5.18
N ARG A 281 8.34 9.11 5.85
CA ARG A 281 9.40 10.00 6.32
C ARG A 281 10.28 9.31 7.37
N ASP A 282 9.65 8.62 8.31
CA ASP A 282 10.37 7.95 9.39
C ASP A 282 11.27 6.81 8.86
N VAL A 283 10.82 6.11 7.80
CA VAL A 283 11.64 5.11 7.07
C VAL A 283 12.86 5.76 6.42
N VAL A 284 12.69 6.89 5.72
CA VAL A 284 13.80 7.61 5.08
C VAL A 284 14.84 8.05 6.11
N HIS A 285 14.39 8.61 7.25
CA HIS A 285 15.28 9.02 8.33
C HIS A 285 15.99 7.82 8.99
N ALA A 286 15.27 6.73 9.26
CA ALA A 286 15.86 5.51 9.81
C ALA A 286 16.91 4.92 8.84
N THR A 287 16.64 4.93 7.55
CA THR A 287 17.60 4.49 6.52
C THR A 287 18.86 5.34 6.54
N ARG A 288 18.74 6.67 6.64
CA ARG A 288 19.90 7.57 6.76
C ARG A 288 20.74 7.28 7.99
N GLN A 289 20.12 6.94 9.12
CA GLN A 289 20.83 6.64 10.36
C GLN A 289 21.64 5.32 10.31
N ILE A 290 21.13 4.34 9.56
CA ILE A 290 21.75 3.02 9.44
C ILE A 290 22.90 3.04 8.43
N LEU A 291 22.75 3.76 7.32
CA LEU A 291 23.71 3.77 6.23
C LEU A 291 24.90 4.67 6.52
N SER A 292 26.10 4.22 6.13
CA SER A 292 27.33 5.02 6.18
C SER A 292 27.23 6.26 5.28
N ALA A 293 28.02 7.30 5.60
CA ALA A 293 27.98 8.61 4.95
C ALA A 293 28.14 8.53 3.41
N GLU A 294 28.84 7.52 2.92
CA GLU A 294 29.04 7.31 1.48
C GLU A 294 27.73 7.03 0.70
N TRP A 295 26.65 6.54 1.38
CA TRP A 295 25.34 6.29 0.79
C TRP A 295 24.39 7.49 0.88
N HIS A 296 24.73 8.50 1.70
CA HIS A 296 23.85 9.66 1.89
C HIS A 296 23.50 10.41 0.59
N PRO A 297 24.39 10.51 -0.43
CA PRO A 297 24.01 11.11 -1.71
C PRO A 297 22.85 10.38 -2.42
N CYS A 298 22.70 9.06 -2.19
CA CYS A 298 21.60 8.27 -2.73
C CYS A 298 20.25 8.55 -2.06
N LEU A 299 20.26 9.17 -0.88
CA LEU A 299 19.08 9.51 -0.08
C LEU A 299 18.71 10.99 -0.16
N ALA A 300 19.56 11.85 -0.74
CA ALA A 300 19.44 13.30 -0.67
C ALA A 300 18.09 13.80 -1.19
N TRP A 301 17.63 13.26 -2.32
CA TRP A 301 16.33 13.60 -2.88
C TRP A 301 15.18 13.11 -1.99
N ALA A 302 15.21 11.85 -1.54
CA ALA A 302 14.16 11.29 -0.69
C ALA A 302 14.01 12.07 0.63
N ILE A 303 15.12 12.48 1.23
CA ILE A 303 15.14 13.33 2.43
C ILE A 303 14.50 14.69 2.12
N SER A 304 14.96 15.36 1.06
CA SER A 304 14.44 16.67 0.66
C SER A 304 12.93 16.64 0.42
N GLU A 305 12.43 15.60 -0.28
CA GLU A 305 11.00 15.48 -0.57
C GLU A 305 10.17 15.16 0.67
N THR A 306 10.64 14.28 1.55
CA THR A 306 9.89 13.90 2.75
C THR A 306 9.94 14.93 3.88
N GLU A 307 10.87 15.90 3.83
CA GLU A 307 10.95 17.03 4.74
C GLU A 307 10.12 18.25 4.27
N ARG A 308 9.67 18.28 3.00
CA ARG A 308 8.81 19.38 2.52
C ARG A 308 7.50 19.40 3.29
N VAL A 309 7.30 20.46 4.06
CA VAL A 309 6.06 20.72 4.83
C VAL A 309 4.96 21.13 3.85
N GLY A 310 3.89 20.37 3.82
CA GLY A 310 2.75 20.62 2.94
C GLY A 310 2.68 19.64 1.78
N GLY A 311 2.61 18.34 2.07
CA GLY A 311 2.52 17.19 1.14
C GLY A 311 1.43 17.25 0.05
N ASN A 312 0.84 18.41 -0.18
CA ASN A 312 -0.17 18.65 -1.22
C ASN A 312 0.40 19.27 -2.51
N LYS A 313 1.72 19.42 -2.60
CA LYS A 313 2.41 19.66 -3.87
C LYS A 313 3.15 18.38 -4.24
N GLY A 314 2.39 17.32 -4.46
CA GLY A 314 2.85 16.20 -5.26
C GLY A 314 3.39 16.70 -6.60
N PRO A 315 3.80 15.80 -7.51
CA PRO A 315 4.52 16.13 -8.75
C PRO A 315 3.88 17.22 -9.64
N ALA A 316 2.70 17.75 -9.28
CA ALA A 316 2.11 18.93 -9.94
C ALA A 316 3.00 20.19 -9.90
N GLY A 317 4.01 20.24 -9.03
CA GLY A 317 5.05 21.28 -9.06
C GLY A 317 6.30 20.89 -9.84
N LEU A 318 6.34 19.65 -10.39
CA LEU A 318 7.42 19.08 -11.18
C LEU A 318 7.04 18.97 -12.69
N LEU A 319 5.79 19.32 -13.04
CA LEU A 319 5.31 19.49 -14.40
C LEU A 319 5.40 20.94 -14.79
#